data_bca94c39579cc8b62fbef64a15c4a051
#
_entry.id   bca94c39579cc8b62fbef64a15c4a051
#
_cell.length_a   1.000
_cell.length_b   1.000
_cell.length_c   1.000
_cell.angle_alpha   90.00
_cell.angle_beta   90.00
_cell.angle_gamma   90.00
#
_symmetry.space_group_name_H-M   'P 1'
#
loop_
_entity.id
_entity.type
_entity.pdbx_description
1 polymer ?
#
loop_
_entity_poly.entity_id
_entity_poly.type
_entity_poly.pdbx_seq_one_letter_code
_entity_poly.pdbx_strand_id
1 'polypeptide(L)'
;MRKLAILGAVIFLLLLLGQWSGNQPERDATAAARAELGIAFEERFVDVGDVTLHVVFAGPENGPPVILLHGFPEFWYAWRGPAAVLARAGFRVVLPDQRGYNLSEKPAGLAAYRLDRLVGDIVGLVDALGYERVRLGAQDRGGAVAWRMAIEHPDRIERFAVVDASHPLASASADEDTISWYRTFMQIPWLPGYAARLGNWRLLASNLRATSAPGAFAEEEMDQFRSAWDRDGAIHTMGKWYRADAWPLESDGRVATPTLVILAENDRFIPAGFTRASLEFLDDGELLELGSGTHWVAGEEPERIGKILVDFFSRNAEWTAAPLGGTL
;
A
#
# COMPACT_ATOMS: atom_id res chain seq x y z
N MET A 1 15.05 -31.67 -25.05
CA MET A 1 16.28 -30.87 -25.08
C MET A 1 16.15 -29.57 -25.85
N ARG A 2 15.70 -29.53 -27.13
CA ARG A 2 15.53 -28.25 -27.88
C ARG A 2 14.60 -27.22 -27.20
N LYS A 3 13.46 -27.65 -26.64
CA LYS A 3 12.51 -26.72 -25.95
C LYS A 3 13.10 -26.11 -24.68
N LEU A 4 13.90 -26.86 -23.92
CA LEU A 4 14.60 -26.36 -22.73
C LEU A 4 15.75 -25.40 -23.09
N ALA A 5 16.46 -25.65 -24.20
CA ALA A 5 17.50 -24.75 -24.69
C ALA A 5 16.90 -23.41 -25.19
N ILE A 6 15.75 -23.45 -25.87
CA ILE A 6 15.05 -22.25 -26.33
C ILE A 6 14.54 -21.45 -25.12
N LEU A 7 13.95 -22.10 -24.12
CA LEU A 7 13.50 -21.46 -22.90
C LEU A 7 14.69 -20.81 -22.15
N GLY A 8 15.82 -21.52 -22.03
CA GLY A 8 17.04 -20.99 -21.43
C GLY A 8 17.60 -19.78 -22.17
N ALA A 9 17.61 -19.82 -23.53
CA ALA A 9 18.04 -18.70 -24.35
C ALA A 9 17.11 -17.48 -24.24
N VAL A 10 15.81 -17.69 -24.19
CA VAL A 10 14.82 -16.63 -23.97
C VAL A 10 14.98 -16.00 -22.59
N ILE A 11 15.15 -16.81 -21.55
CA ILE A 11 15.40 -16.33 -20.18
C ILE A 11 16.72 -15.54 -20.15
N PHE A 12 17.79 -16.04 -20.75
CA PHE A 12 19.08 -15.36 -20.81
C PHE A 12 19.00 -14.04 -21.57
N LEU A 13 18.28 -13.99 -22.68
CA LEU A 13 18.03 -12.78 -23.45
C LEU A 13 17.20 -11.75 -22.64
N LEU A 14 16.18 -12.21 -21.91
CA LEU A 14 15.40 -11.37 -21.01
C LEU A 14 16.24 -10.81 -19.87
N LEU A 15 17.18 -11.60 -19.32
CA LEU A 15 18.12 -11.17 -18.30
C LEU A 15 19.07 -10.09 -18.84
N LEU A 16 19.61 -10.28 -20.05
CA LEU A 16 20.48 -9.30 -20.70
C LEU A 16 19.75 -8.00 -21.05
N LEU A 17 18.53 -8.10 -21.56
CA LEU A 17 17.71 -6.93 -21.89
C LEU A 17 17.24 -6.19 -20.64
N GLY A 18 16.98 -6.90 -19.54
CA GLY A 18 16.63 -6.29 -18.25
C GLY A 18 17.76 -5.50 -17.62
N GLN A 19 19.02 -5.86 -17.88
CA GLN A 19 20.19 -5.07 -17.44
C GLN A 19 20.45 -3.83 -18.30
N TRP A 20 19.80 -3.73 -19.46
CA TRP A 20 19.95 -2.61 -20.39
C TRP A 20 18.88 -1.52 -20.23
N SER A 21 17.96 -1.65 -19.29
CA SER A 21 17.09 -0.55 -18.89
C SER A 21 17.96 0.48 -18.15
N GLY A 22 18.19 1.64 -18.76
CA GLY A 22 18.94 2.72 -18.12
C GLY A 22 18.35 3.06 -16.76
N ASN A 23 19.18 3.40 -15.78
CA ASN A 23 18.71 3.86 -14.47
C ASN A 23 17.74 5.02 -14.64
N GLN A 24 16.62 4.97 -13.95
CA GLN A 24 15.72 6.12 -13.90
C GLN A 24 16.41 7.25 -13.12
N PRO A 25 16.24 8.50 -13.56
CA PRO A 25 16.68 9.62 -12.74
C PRO A 25 15.94 9.58 -11.40
N GLU A 26 16.66 9.86 -10.33
CA GLU A 26 16.02 10.07 -9.03
C GLU A 26 15.03 11.22 -9.12
N ARG A 27 13.83 10.99 -8.61
CA ARG A 27 12.76 11.99 -8.54
C ARG A 27 12.48 12.36 -7.10
N ASP A 28 12.32 13.62 -6.84
CA ASP A 28 11.86 14.13 -5.55
C ASP A 28 10.33 14.14 -5.53
N ALA A 29 9.76 13.04 -5.03
CA ALA A 29 8.31 12.87 -4.97
C ALA A 29 7.65 13.82 -3.95
N THR A 30 8.37 14.24 -2.90
CA THR A 30 7.85 15.21 -1.93
C THR A 30 7.78 16.61 -2.52
N ALA A 31 8.80 17.01 -3.29
CA ALA A 31 8.76 18.27 -4.02
C ALA A 31 7.65 18.27 -5.10
N ALA A 32 7.47 17.16 -5.82
CA ALA A 32 6.40 17.03 -6.81
C ALA A 32 5.01 17.14 -6.15
N ALA A 33 4.76 16.40 -5.07
CA ALA A 33 3.50 16.47 -4.34
C ALA A 33 3.23 17.86 -3.75
N ARG A 34 4.27 18.51 -3.22
CA ARG A 34 4.18 19.90 -2.73
C ARG A 34 3.79 20.88 -3.83
N ALA A 35 4.41 20.76 -4.99
CA ALA A 35 4.12 21.63 -6.14
C ALA A 35 2.70 21.41 -6.68
N GLU A 36 2.24 20.15 -6.72
CA GLU A 36 0.91 19.76 -7.20
C GLU A 36 -0.20 20.21 -6.24
N LEU A 37 -0.02 19.99 -4.94
CA LEU A 37 -1.10 20.07 -3.94
C LEU A 37 -1.04 21.31 -3.04
N GLY A 38 0.05 22.08 -3.09
CA GLY A 38 0.20 23.34 -2.36
C GLY A 38 0.26 23.18 -0.82
N ILE A 39 0.62 21.99 -0.32
CA ILE A 39 0.85 21.74 1.10
C ILE A 39 2.27 21.21 1.34
N ALA A 40 2.74 21.30 2.58
CA ALA A 40 4.03 20.73 2.96
C ALA A 40 3.93 19.20 3.10
N PHE A 41 4.91 18.52 2.51
CA PHE A 41 5.22 17.13 2.77
C PHE A 41 6.64 17.08 3.36
N GLU A 42 6.79 16.44 4.51
CA GLU A 42 8.05 16.26 5.22
C GLU A 42 8.43 14.79 5.17
N GLU A 43 9.70 14.47 4.96
CA GLU A 43 10.16 13.09 4.96
C GLU A 43 11.15 12.83 6.09
N ARG A 44 11.07 11.64 6.67
CA ARG A 44 11.98 11.16 7.72
C ARG A 44 12.22 9.67 7.54
N PHE A 45 13.37 9.20 8.00
CA PHE A 45 13.62 7.79 8.20
C PHE A 45 13.33 7.44 9.65
N VAL A 46 12.46 6.46 9.87
CA VAL A 46 11.99 6.04 11.19
C VAL A 46 12.42 4.60 11.43
N ASP A 47 13.20 4.37 12.47
CA ASP A 47 13.53 3.02 12.93
C ASP A 47 12.30 2.43 13.65
N VAL A 48 11.82 1.29 13.16
CA VAL A 48 10.65 0.60 13.71
C VAL A 48 11.03 -0.72 14.40
N GLY A 49 12.33 -0.89 14.66
CA GLY A 49 12.92 -2.04 15.33
C GLY A 49 13.60 -3.02 14.38
N ASP A 50 12.85 -3.69 13.50
CA ASP A 50 13.42 -4.66 12.55
C ASP A 50 14.01 -4.00 11.29
N VAL A 51 13.50 -2.84 10.92
CA VAL A 51 13.88 -2.09 9.72
C VAL A 51 13.72 -0.59 9.94
N THR A 52 14.36 0.19 9.08
CA THR A 52 14.13 1.62 8.94
C THR A 52 13.16 1.88 7.79
N LEU A 53 12.05 2.55 8.07
CA LEU A 53 11.08 2.97 7.06
C LEU A 53 11.33 4.42 6.63
N HIS A 54 11.23 4.68 5.34
CA HIS A 54 11.02 6.02 4.83
C HIS A 54 9.56 6.41 5.04
N VAL A 55 9.32 7.54 5.68
CA VAL A 55 7.98 7.99 6.06
C VAL A 55 7.79 9.44 5.66
N VAL A 56 6.69 9.72 4.99
CA VAL A 56 6.30 11.08 4.61
C VAL A 56 5.14 11.54 5.47
N PHE A 57 5.22 12.79 5.92
CA PHE A 57 4.24 13.40 6.80
C PHE A 57 3.56 14.58 6.13
N ALA A 58 2.27 14.76 6.39
CA ALA A 58 1.51 15.94 5.99
C ALA A 58 0.58 16.39 7.11
N GLY A 59 0.26 17.69 7.13
CA GLY A 59 -0.63 18.29 8.13
C GLY A 59 0.05 18.65 9.44
N PRO A 60 -0.73 19.21 10.39
CA PRO A 60 -0.19 19.73 11.64
C PRO A 60 0.42 18.63 12.51
N GLU A 61 1.55 18.91 13.14
CA GLU A 61 2.29 17.93 13.95
C GLU A 61 1.46 17.37 15.10
N ASN A 62 0.61 18.20 15.71
CA ASN A 62 -0.26 17.82 16.82
C ASN A 62 -1.68 17.40 16.36
N GLY A 63 -1.89 17.17 15.08
CA GLY A 63 -3.16 16.67 14.56
C GLY A 63 -3.42 15.21 14.93
N PRO A 64 -4.68 14.76 14.91
CA PRO A 64 -5.00 13.36 15.08
C PRO A 64 -4.28 12.49 14.06
N PRO A 65 -3.54 11.42 14.47
CA PRO A 65 -2.73 10.64 13.56
C PRO A 65 -3.56 9.74 12.64
N VAL A 66 -3.21 9.75 11.35
CA VAL A 66 -3.75 8.86 10.33
C VAL A 66 -2.58 8.22 9.59
N ILE A 67 -2.49 6.90 9.58
CA ILE A 67 -1.53 6.15 8.75
C ILE A 67 -2.24 5.67 7.50
N LEU A 68 -1.66 5.87 6.32
CA LEU A 68 -2.18 5.38 5.05
C LEU A 68 -1.19 4.42 4.40
N LEU A 69 -1.61 3.17 4.17
CA LEU A 69 -0.78 2.10 3.61
C LEU A 69 -1.08 1.89 2.14
N HIS A 70 -0.06 2.05 1.29
CA HIS A 70 -0.15 1.87 -0.16
C HIS A 70 -0.19 0.39 -0.57
N GLY A 71 -0.61 0.14 -1.80
CA GLY A 71 -0.62 -1.17 -2.44
C GLY A 71 0.61 -1.47 -3.30
N PHE A 72 0.49 -2.52 -4.13
CA PHE A 72 1.47 -2.91 -5.14
C PHE A 72 1.00 -2.42 -6.53
N PRO A 73 1.86 -1.87 -7.37
CA PRO A 73 3.29 -1.57 -7.16
C PRO A 73 3.54 -0.11 -6.76
N GLU A 74 2.70 0.42 -5.92
CA GLU A 74 2.69 1.81 -5.51
C GLU A 74 3.74 2.07 -4.40
N PHE A 75 3.76 3.31 -3.91
CA PHE A 75 4.52 3.77 -2.76
C PHE A 75 3.75 4.92 -2.11
N TRP A 76 4.26 5.57 -1.06
CA TRP A 76 3.56 6.61 -0.32
C TRP A 76 2.83 7.65 -1.21
N TYR A 77 3.40 7.94 -2.40
CA TYR A 77 2.91 8.95 -3.35
C TYR A 77 1.50 8.69 -3.88
N ALA A 78 1.06 7.44 -3.90
CA ALA A 78 -0.30 7.08 -4.29
C ALA A 78 -1.37 7.74 -3.41
N TRP A 79 -1.04 7.92 -2.13
CA TRP A 79 -1.93 8.55 -1.16
C TRP A 79 -1.79 10.07 -1.06
N ARG A 80 -0.91 10.73 -1.85
CA ARG A 80 -0.62 12.16 -1.72
C ARG A 80 -1.86 13.05 -1.76
N GLY A 81 -2.80 12.75 -2.66
CA GLY A 81 -4.02 13.53 -2.83
C GLY A 81 -4.98 13.41 -1.63
N PRO A 82 -5.43 12.20 -1.26
CA PRO A 82 -6.21 11.99 -0.04
C PRO A 82 -5.52 12.52 1.22
N ALA A 83 -4.19 12.37 1.32
CA ALA A 83 -3.39 12.91 2.42
C ALA A 83 -3.47 14.44 2.49
N ALA A 84 -3.46 15.13 1.36
CA ALA A 84 -3.61 16.59 1.33
C ALA A 84 -4.99 17.03 1.83
N VAL A 85 -6.05 16.30 1.52
CA VAL A 85 -7.41 16.58 2.00
C VAL A 85 -7.48 16.38 3.51
N LEU A 86 -6.97 15.26 4.03
CA LEU A 86 -6.88 14.97 5.47
C LEU A 86 -6.04 16.02 6.21
N ALA A 87 -4.89 16.41 5.67
CA ALA A 87 -4.01 17.42 6.26
C ALA A 87 -4.69 18.79 6.37
N ARG A 88 -5.42 19.21 5.33
CA ARG A 88 -6.24 20.44 5.37
C ARG A 88 -7.37 20.37 6.38
N ALA A 89 -7.87 19.17 6.64
CA ALA A 89 -8.88 18.94 7.68
C ALA A 89 -8.29 18.86 9.11
N GLY A 90 -6.96 19.00 9.24
CA GLY A 90 -6.29 19.06 10.54
C GLY A 90 -5.69 17.74 11.04
N PHE A 91 -5.72 16.67 10.26
CA PHE A 91 -5.08 15.41 10.62
C PHE A 91 -3.56 15.46 10.40
N ARG A 92 -2.81 14.76 11.25
CA ARG A 92 -1.41 14.41 11.00
C ARG A 92 -1.36 13.13 10.20
N VAL A 93 -1.09 13.24 8.91
CA VAL A 93 -1.05 12.10 7.99
C VAL A 93 0.36 11.53 7.93
N VAL A 94 0.46 10.21 8.04
CA VAL A 94 1.70 9.43 8.05
C VAL A 94 1.65 8.45 6.88
N LEU A 95 2.57 8.56 5.96
CA LEU A 95 2.63 7.84 4.70
C LEU A 95 3.93 7.04 4.63
N PRO A 96 3.99 5.82 5.18
CA PRO A 96 5.20 5.02 5.07
C PRO A 96 5.35 4.43 3.66
N ASP A 97 6.57 4.43 3.15
CA ASP A 97 6.96 3.39 2.21
C ASP A 97 7.10 2.10 2.99
N GLN A 98 6.25 1.13 2.71
CA GLN A 98 6.29 -0.12 3.45
C GLN A 98 7.59 -0.90 3.16
N ARG A 99 7.98 -1.81 4.05
CA ARG A 99 9.19 -2.63 3.94
C ARG A 99 9.38 -3.16 2.52
N GLY A 100 10.54 -2.89 1.93
CA GLY A 100 10.88 -3.37 0.60
C GLY A 100 10.50 -2.44 -0.55
N TYR A 101 9.79 -1.36 -0.28
CA TYR A 101 9.38 -0.37 -1.28
C TYR A 101 10.26 0.88 -1.24
N ASN A 102 10.38 1.54 -2.40
CA ASN A 102 11.02 2.84 -2.61
C ASN A 102 12.29 3.04 -1.76
N LEU A 103 12.28 3.95 -0.80
CA LEU A 103 13.42 4.31 0.04
C LEU A 103 13.53 3.51 1.33
N SER A 104 12.49 2.77 1.74
CA SER A 104 12.53 1.91 2.92
C SER A 104 13.50 0.74 2.77
N GLU A 105 14.00 0.24 3.89
CA GLU A 105 14.92 -0.90 3.91
C GLU A 105 14.35 -2.13 3.22
N LYS A 106 15.25 -2.89 2.61
CA LYS A 106 14.98 -4.06 1.79
C LYS A 106 15.73 -5.29 2.30
N PRO A 107 15.33 -5.84 3.46
CA PRO A 107 16.03 -6.97 4.05
C PRO A 107 16.17 -8.14 3.10
N ALA A 108 17.27 -8.89 3.24
CA ALA A 108 17.47 -10.12 2.51
C ALA A 108 16.51 -11.22 2.99
N GLY A 109 16.35 -12.26 2.16
CA GLY A 109 15.54 -13.42 2.52
C GLY A 109 14.04 -13.21 2.31
N LEU A 110 13.30 -14.32 2.27
CA LEU A 110 11.85 -14.34 2.07
C LEU A 110 11.10 -14.14 3.39
N ALA A 111 11.61 -14.73 4.46
CA ALA A 111 10.98 -14.68 5.78
C ALA A 111 10.85 -13.25 6.34
N ALA A 112 11.69 -12.31 5.89
CA ALA A 112 11.61 -10.90 6.26
C ALA A 112 10.34 -10.19 5.75
N TYR A 113 9.62 -10.81 4.80
CA TYR A 113 8.42 -10.24 4.18
C TYR A 113 7.14 -10.98 4.56
N ARG A 114 7.19 -11.82 5.58
CA ARG A 114 6.00 -12.46 6.16
C ARG A 114 5.08 -11.39 6.75
N LEU A 115 3.78 -11.66 6.69
CA LEU A 115 2.76 -10.69 7.11
C LEU A 115 2.92 -10.24 8.56
N ASP A 116 3.37 -11.15 9.48
CA ASP A 116 3.70 -10.80 10.86
C ASP A 116 4.78 -9.73 10.98
N ARG A 117 5.79 -9.77 10.11
CA ARG A 117 6.86 -8.76 10.07
C ARG A 117 6.34 -7.41 9.54
N LEU A 118 5.49 -7.47 8.50
CA LEU A 118 4.89 -6.27 7.92
C LEU A 118 3.94 -5.58 8.89
N VAL A 119 3.15 -6.32 9.65
CA VAL A 119 2.31 -5.80 10.74
C VAL A 119 3.19 -5.22 11.85
N GLY A 120 4.25 -5.95 12.25
CA GLY A 120 5.21 -5.48 13.25
C GLY A 120 5.84 -4.13 12.89
N ASP A 121 6.10 -3.87 11.60
CA ASP A 121 6.61 -2.56 11.13
C ASP A 121 5.62 -1.43 11.41
N ILE A 122 4.33 -1.65 11.18
CA ILE A 122 3.32 -0.61 11.38
C ILE A 122 3.06 -0.38 12.87
N VAL A 123 3.04 -1.45 13.67
CA VAL A 123 2.97 -1.33 15.15
C VAL A 123 4.20 -0.59 15.67
N GLY A 124 5.41 -0.98 15.21
CA GLY A 124 6.66 -0.30 15.55
C GLY A 124 6.68 1.17 15.11
N LEU A 125 6.07 1.50 13.95
CA LEU A 125 5.93 2.89 13.50
C LEU A 125 5.03 3.70 14.44
N VAL A 126 3.90 3.12 14.88
CA VAL A 126 3.01 3.74 15.87
C VAL A 126 3.76 4.04 17.17
N ASP A 127 4.55 3.06 17.65
CA ASP A 127 5.36 3.20 18.86
C ASP A 127 6.47 4.24 18.70
N ALA A 128 7.23 4.19 17.62
CA ALA A 128 8.34 5.10 17.35
C ALA A 128 7.89 6.57 17.23
N LEU A 129 6.65 6.78 16.77
CA LEU A 129 6.03 8.11 16.68
C LEU A 129 5.35 8.55 18.00
N GLY A 130 5.33 7.70 19.02
CA GLY A 130 4.74 8.00 20.33
C GLY A 130 3.21 8.00 20.34
N TYR A 131 2.56 7.35 19.37
CA TYR A 131 1.12 7.25 19.34
C TYR A 131 0.63 6.03 20.13
N GLU A 132 -0.41 6.20 20.93
CA GLU A 132 -1.11 5.08 21.56
C GLU A 132 -1.99 4.35 20.54
N ARG A 133 -2.78 5.12 19.80
CA ARG A 133 -3.72 4.64 18.77
C ARG A 133 -3.66 5.56 17.56
N VAL A 134 -3.97 4.99 16.40
CA VAL A 134 -4.02 5.73 15.13
C VAL A 134 -5.31 5.41 14.38
N ARG A 135 -5.69 6.27 13.45
CA ARG A 135 -6.61 5.94 12.37
C ARG A 135 -5.82 5.28 11.26
N LEU A 136 -6.33 4.19 10.70
CA LEU A 136 -5.63 3.41 9.70
C LEU A 136 -6.42 3.39 8.40
N GLY A 137 -5.82 3.87 7.33
CA GLY A 137 -6.33 3.72 5.97
C GLY A 137 -5.41 2.81 5.15
N ALA A 138 -5.97 2.00 4.24
CA ALA A 138 -5.14 1.10 3.46
C ALA A 138 -5.82 0.71 2.13
N GLN A 139 -5.00 0.27 1.17
CA GLN A 139 -5.45 -0.23 -0.13
C GLN A 139 -4.65 -1.46 -0.54
N ASP A 140 -5.26 -2.37 -1.30
CA ASP A 140 -4.61 -3.54 -1.92
C ASP A 140 -3.73 -4.34 -0.94
N ARG A 141 -2.42 -4.50 -1.20
CA ARG A 141 -1.47 -5.22 -0.32
C ARG A 141 -1.26 -4.51 1.02
N GLY A 142 -1.35 -3.18 1.06
CA GLY A 142 -1.43 -2.44 2.31
C GLY A 142 -2.67 -2.79 3.12
N GLY A 143 -3.79 -3.07 2.44
CA GLY A 143 -5.01 -3.58 3.04
C GLY A 143 -4.82 -4.94 3.72
N ALA A 144 -4.02 -5.85 3.16
CA ALA A 144 -3.72 -7.12 3.81
C ALA A 144 -2.97 -6.93 5.15
N VAL A 145 -2.04 -5.98 5.21
CA VAL A 145 -1.35 -5.60 6.46
C VAL A 145 -2.32 -4.99 7.45
N ALA A 146 -3.15 -4.05 6.97
CA ALA A 146 -4.12 -3.33 7.81
C ALA A 146 -5.20 -4.26 8.40
N TRP A 147 -5.74 -5.19 7.62
CA TRP A 147 -6.67 -6.21 8.11
C TRP A 147 -6.05 -7.05 9.22
N ARG A 148 -4.81 -7.53 9.02
CA ARG A 148 -4.11 -8.29 10.06
C ARG A 148 -3.86 -7.48 11.32
N MET A 149 -3.46 -6.21 11.18
CA MET A 149 -3.28 -5.32 12.31
C MET A 149 -4.61 -5.07 13.04
N ALA A 150 -5.73 -4.92 12.33
CA ALA A 150 -7.04 -4.72 12.94
C ALA A 150 -7.54 -5.97 13.70
N ILE A 151 -7.16 -7.17 13.26
CA ILE A 151 -7.49 -8.43 13.93
C ILE A 151 -6.60 -8.66 15.16
N GLU A 152 -5.30 -8.40 15.06
CA GLU A 152 -4.31 -8.80 16.08
C GLU A 152 -3.97 -7.69 17.07
N HIS A 153 -4.13 -6.42 16.65
CA HIS A 153 -3.82 -5.23 17.45
C HIS A 153 -4.97 -4.20 17.44
N PRO A 154 -6.22 -4.61 17.74
CA PRO A 154 -7.38 -3.70 17.70
C PRO A 154 -7.23 -2.52 18.68
N ASP A 155 -6.49 -2.70 19.75
CA ASP A 155 -6.15 -1.68 20.75
C ASP A 155 -5.28 -0.55 20.20
N ARG A 156 -4.61 -0.77 19.05
CA ARG A 156 -3.75 0.24 18.40
C ARG A 156 -4.47 1.05 17.32
N ILE A 157 -5.71 0.68 16.99
CA ILE A 157 -6.49 1.32 15.92
C ILE A 157 -7.75 1.93 16.49
N GLU A 158 -7.97 3.20 16.21
CA GLU A 158 -9.18 3.92 16.60
C GLU A 158 -10.32 3.72 15.57
N ARG A 159 -9.98 3.83 14.30
CA ARG A 159 -10.86 3.58 13.15
C ARG A 159 -10.06 3.02 11.99
N PHE A 160 -10.68 2.14 11.23
CA PHE A 160 -10.07 1.49 10.09
C PHE A 160 -10.87 1.76 8.82
N ALA A 161 -10.21 2.23 7.75
CA ALA A 161 -10.80 2.37 6.42
C ALA A 161 -9.98 1.58 5.41
N VAL A 162 -10.64 0.79 4.59
CA VAL A 162 -9.96 -0.03 3.58
C VAL A 162 -10.59 0.16 2.21
N VAL A 163 -9.75 0.36 1.20
CA VAL A 163 -10.13 0.57 -0.20
C VAL A 163 -9.69 -0.64 -1.00
N ASP A 164 -10.62 -1.27 -1.68
CA ASP A 164 -10.35 -2.38 -2.62
C ASP A 164 -9.36 -3.42 -2.07
N ALA A 165 -9.63 -3.88 -0.86
CA ALA A 165 -8.92 -5.00 -0.23
C ALA A 165 -9.88 -5.78 0.66
N SER A 166 -10.07 -7.05 0.34
CA SER A 166 -10.96 -7.94 1.08
C SER A 166 -10.32 -8.46 2.36
N HIS A 167 -11.18 -8.77 3.34
CA HIS A 167 -10.79 -9.51 4.53
C HIS A 167 -10.14 -10.85 4.17
N PRO A 168 -9.07 -11.29 4.84
CA PRO A 168 -8.34 -12.49 4.47
C PRO A 168 -9.21 -13.76 4.41
N LEU A 169 -10.18 -13.92 5.33
CA LEU A 169 -11.09 -15.06 5.31
C LEU A 169 -12.18 -14.95 4.25
N ALA A 170 -12.62 -13.76 3.86
CA ALA A 170 -13.57 -13.56 2.78
C ALA A 170 -13.00 -14.01 1.42
N SER A 171 -11.69 -13.86 1.23
CA SER A 171 -11.00 -14.30 0.00
C SER A 171 -10.50 -15.75 0.06
N ALA A 172 -10.41 -16.36 1.24
CA ALA A 172 -9.94 -17.73 1.40
C ALA A 172 -10.94 -18.79 0.89
N SER A 173 -12.22 -18.44 0.78
CA SER A 173 -13.29 -19.29 0.25
C SER A 173 -13.41 -19.26 -1.27
N ALA A 174 -12.53 -18.55 -1.96
CA ALA A 174 -12.55 -18.44 -3.42
C ALA A 174 -12.16 -19.76 -4.08
N ASP A 175 -12.90 -20.15 -5.12
CA ASP A 175 -12.47 -21.22 -5.99
C ASP A 175 -11.15 -20.88 -6.67
N GLU A 176 -10.30 -21.89 -6.91
CA GLU A 176 -8.97 -21.72 -7.56
C GLU A 176 -9.04 -20.97 -8.90
N ASP A 177 -10.15 -21.08 -9.62
CA ASP A 177 -10.40 -20.38 -10.89
C ASP A 177 -10.52 -18.86 -10.74
N THR A 178 -10.77 -18.36 -9.52
CA THR A 178 -10.87 -16.92 -9.23
C THR A 178 -9.50 -16.31 -8.89
N ILE A 179 -8.49 -17.16 -8.72
CA ILE A 179 -7.11 -16.69 -8.47
C ILE A 179 -6.56 -16.03 -9.73
N SER A 180 -6.31 -14.73 -9.64
CA SER A 180 -5.75 -13.97 -10.75
C SER A 180 -4.42 -14.57 -11.21
N TRP A 181 -4.28 -14.77 -12.54
CA TRP A 181 -3.05 -15.29 -13.16
C TRP A 181 -1.78 -14.55 -12.70
N TYR A 182 -1.89 -13.26 -12.39
CA TYR A 182 -0.74 -12.47 -11.96
C TYR A 182 -0.24 -12.92 -10.57
N ARG A 183 -1.12 -13.37 -9.66
CA ARG A 183 -0.69 -13.90 -8.35
C ARG A 183 0.17 -15.15 -8.54
N THR A 184 -0.22 -16.05 -9.45
CA THR A 184 0.58 -17.22 -9.81
C THR A 184 1.92 -16.81 -10.45
N PHE A 185 1.90 -15.81 -11.35
CA PHE A 185 3.11 -15.28 -11.96
C PHE A 185 4.06 -14.69 -10.92
N MET A 186 3.55 -13.95 -9.92
CA MET A 186 4.33 -13.36 -8.83
C MET A 186 4.98 -14.39 -7.89
N GLN A 187 4.50 -15.66 -7.90
CA GLN A 187 5.15 -16.75 -7.16
C GLN A 187 6.52 -17.14 -7.76
N ILE A 188 6.76 -16.84 -9.03
CA ILE A 188 8.03 -17.20 -9.68
C ILE A 188 9.14 -16.28 -9.15
N PRO A 189 10.20 -16.81 -8.51
CA PRO A 189 11.30 -15.97 -8.03
C PRO A 189 11.92 -15.18 -9.19
N TRP A 190 12.33 -13.94 -8.93
CA TRP A 190 13.04 -13.01 -9.82
C TRP A 190 12.37 -12.69 -11.18
N LEU A 191 11.67 -13.60 -11.82
CA LEU A 191 11.09 -13.40 -13.16
C LEU A 191 10.14 -12.19 -13.26
N PRO A 192 9.18 -11.99 -12.35
CA PRO A 192 8.31 -10.80 -12.39
C PRO A 192 9.07 -9.48 -12.34
N GLY A 193 10.10 -9.40 -11.51
CA GLY A 193 10.94 -8.21 -11.39
C GLY A 193 11.74 -7.91 -12.68
N TYR A 194 12.30 -8.92 -13.31
CA TYR A 194 12.96 -8.74 -14.62
C TYR A 194 11.98 -8.35 -15.71
N ALA A 195 10.81 -9.01 -15.77
CA ALA A 195 9.78 -8.69 -16.75
C ALA A 195 9.27 -7.25 -16.59
N ALA A 196 9.07 -6.79 -15.35
CA ALA A 196 8.65 -5.43 -15.05
C ALA A 196 9.64 -4.38 -15.57
N ARG A 197 10.96 -4.64 -15.48
CA ARG A 197 12.02 -3.73 -15.94
C ARG A 197 12.15 -3.63 -17.47
N LEU A 198 11.62 -4.61 -18.21
CA LEU A 198 11.74 -4.63 -19.67
C LEU A 198 11.20 -3.33 -20.31
N GLY A 199 11.99 -2.79 -21.24
CA GLY A 199 11.63 -1.59 -21.98
C GLY A 199 11.46 -0.36 -21.09
N ASN A 200 12.29 -0.22 -20.07
CA ASN A 200 12.24 0.92 -19.16
C ASN A 200 10.92 1.02 -18.39
N TRP A 201 10.52 -0.08 -17.73
CA TRP A 201 9.30 -0.18 -16.95
C TRP A 201 7.99 -0.10 -17.76
N ARG A 202 8.08 -0.17 -19.11
CA ARG A 202 6.90 -0.01 -19.97
C ARG A 202 5.81 -1.02 -19.69
N LEU A 203 6.19 -2.27 -19.38
CA LEU A 203 5.20 -3.32 -19.10
C LEU A 203 4.38 -2.99 -17.86
N LEU A 204 5.06 -2.62 -16.76
CA LEU A 204 4.40 -2.30 -15.49
C LEU A 204 3.58 -1.00 -15.61
N ALA A 205 4.16 0.05 -16.21
CA ALA A 205 3.47 1.31 -16.46
C ALA A 205 2.26 1.15 -17.38
N SER A 206 2.36 0.31 -18.44
CA SER A 206 1.23 0.03 -19.33
C SER A 206 0.13 -0.74 -18.62
N ASN A 207 0.48 -1.63 -17.69
CA ASN A 207 -0.51 -2.36 -16.89
C ASN A 207 -1.30 -1.41 -15.97
N LEU A 208 -0.61 -0.51 -15.25
CA LEU A 208 -1.29 0.50 -14.44
C LEU A 208 -2.28 1.31 -15.29
N ARG A 209 -1.82 1.86 -16.42
CA ARG A 209 -2.68 2.67 -17.31
C ARG A 209 -3.83 1.89 -17.94
N ALA A 210 -3.62 0.62 -18.26
CA ALA A 210 -4.65 -0.23 -18.85
C ALA A 210 -5.74 -0.66 -17.85
N THR A 211 -5.44 -0.60 -16.56
CA THR A 211 -6.33 -0.98 -15.46
C THR A 211 -6.87 0.19 -14.66
N SER A 212 -6.47 1.41 -14.99
CA SER A 212 -6.95 2.66 -14.41
C SER A 212 -7.97 3.36 -15.32
N ALA A 213 -8.61 4.38 -14.79
CA ALA A 213 -9.45 5.30 -15.57
C ALA A 213 -8.60 6.00 -16.65
N PRO A 214 -9.17 6.30 -17.83
CA PRO A 214 -8.44 6.99 -18.88
C PRO A 214 -7.85 8.33 -18.42
N GLY A 215 -6.54 8.50 -18.54
CA GLY A 215 -5.84 9.72 -18.14
C GLY A 215 -5.48 9.84 -16.66
N ALA A 216 -5.78 8.85 -15.86
CA ALA A 216 -5.52 8.87 -14.41
C ALA A 216 -4.04 9.05 -14.04
N PHE A 217 -3.14 8.51 -14.85
CA PHE A 217 -1.70 8.59 -14.61
C PHE A 217 -1.02 9.43 -15.70
N ALA A 218 -0.74 10.68 -15.40
CA ALA A 218 0.09 11.55 -16.26
C ALA A 218 1.52 10.99 -16.38
N GLU A 219 2.29 11.44 -17.38
CA GLU A 219 3.65 10.92 -17.59
C GLU A 219 4.58 11.34 -16.43
N GLU A 220 4.42 12.54 -15.92
CA GLU A 220 5.18 13.08 -14.79
C GLU A 220 4.96 12.26 -13.52
N GLU A 221 3.72 11.82 -13.30
CA GLU A 221 3.36 10.95 -12.19
C GLU A 221 3.94 9.54 -12.38
N MET A 222 3.82 9.00 -13.59
CA MET A 222 4.40 7.71 -13.93
C MET A 222 5.92 7.69 -13.77
N ASP A 223 6.59 8.84 -13.99
CA ASP A 223 8.02 8.98 -13.74
C ASP A 223 8.38 8.86 -12.25
N GLN A 224 7.51 9.32 -11.33
CA GLN A 224 7.68 9.10 -9.89
C GLN A 224 7.62 7.61 -9.56
N PHE A 225 6.64 6.90 -10.11
CA PHE A 225 6.52 5.44 -9.93
C PHE A 225 7.74 4.69 -10.50
N ARG A 226 8.19 5.02 -11.71
CA ARG A 226 9.39 4.40 -12.30
C ARG A 226 10.64 4.62 -11.46
N SER A 227 10.82 5.84 -10.91
CA SER A 227 11.92 6.15 -10.00
C SER A 227 11.87 5.29 -8.74
N ALA A 228 10.70 5.11 -8.14
CA ALA A 228 10.50 4.27 -6.96
C ALA A 228 10.75 2.77 -7.26
N TRP A 229 10.29 2.27 -8.40
CA TRP A 229 10.52 0.88 -8.82
C TRP A 229 11.97 0.58 -9.14
N ASP A 230 12.71 1.58 -9.64
CA ASP A 230 14.12 1.43 -10.03
C ASP A 230 15.11 1.52 -8.85
N ARG A 231 14.61 1.87 -7.66
CA ARG A 231 15.43 1.80 -6.44
C ARG A 231 16.01 0.41 -6.26
N ASP A 232 17.27 0.34 -5.85
CA ASP A 232 17.98 -0.92 -5.75
C ASP A 232 17.21 -1.97 -4.94
N GLY A 233 16.97 -3.12 -5.56
CA GLY A 233 16.23 -4.23 -4.98
C GLY A 233 14.70 -4.05 -4.87
N ALA A 234 14.12 -2.85 -5.07
CA ALA A 234 12.70 -2.57 -4.79
C ALA A 234 11.73 -3.55 -5.47
N ILE A 235 11.79 -3.69 -6.79
CA ILE A 235 10.84 -4.56 -7.51
C ILE A 235 10.96 -6.04 -7.11
N HIS A 236 12.16 -6.50 -6.74
CA HIS A 236 12.36 -7.87 -6.30
C HIS A 236 11.81 -8.11 -4.89
N THR A 237 11.91 -7.11 -4.01
CA THR A 237 11.38 -7.19 -2.66
C THR A 237 9.86 -7.05 -2.63
N MET A 238 9.27 -6.19 -3.46
CA MET A 238 7.83 -6.15 -3.68
C MET A 238 7.26 -7.52 -4.07
N GLY A 239 7.96 -8.26 -4.96
CA GLY A 239 7.59 -9.62 -5.33
C GLY A 239 7.68 -10.64 -4.18
N LYS A 240 8.50 -10.39 -3.14
CA LYS A 240 8.57 -11.27 -1.98
C LYS A 240 7.28 -11.24 -1.15
N TRP A 241 6.54 -10.14 -1.13
CA TRP A 241 5.25 -10.03 -0.44
C TRP A 241 4.25 -11.08 -0.91
N TYR A 242 4.25 -11.41 -2.21
CA TYR A 242 3.38 -12.43 -2.76
C TYR A 242 3.82 -13.86 -2.45
N ARG A 243 5.13 -14.06 -2.19
CA ARG A 243 5.71 -15.39 -1.94
C ARG A 243 5.85 -15.72 -0.46
N ALA A 244 5.96 -14.72 0.40
CA ALA A 244 6.13 -14.89 1.84
C ALA A 244 4.80 -15.09 2.58
N ASP A 245 3.69 -14.96 1.88
CA ASP A 245 2.33 -14.92 2.40
C ASP A 245 1.85 -16.31 2.83
N ALA A 246 2.30 -16.76 3.99
CA ALA A 246 1.97 -18.06 4.55
C ALA A 246 1.71 -17.98 6.06
N TRP A 247 1.11 -16.89 6.55
CA TRP A 247 0.71 -16.82 7.94
C TRP A 247 -0.78 -17.12 8.10
N PRO A 248 -1.14 -18.32 8.58
CA PRO A 248 -2.53 -18.66 8.87
C PRO A 248 -3.08 -17.71 9.94
N LEU A 249 -4.36 -17.38 9.85
CA LEU A 249 -5.07 -16.68 10.90
C LEU A 249 -5.34 -17.68 12.04
N GLU A 250 -4.91 -17.38 13.26
CA GLU A 250 -5.11 -18.24 14.43
C GLU A 250 -6.44 -17.98 15.14
N SER A 251 -7.19 -16.95 14.70
CA SER A 251 -8.48 -16.53 15.24
C SER A 251 -9.61 -16.69 14.22
N ASP A 252 -10.84 -16.42 14.64
CA ASP A 252 -12.01 -16.33 13.78
C ASP A 252 -12.00 -15.11 12.82
N GLY A 253 -10.97 -14.27 12.96
CA GLY A 253 -10.76 -13.11 12.11
C GLY A 253 -11.67 -11.93 12.40
N ARG A 254 -12.43 -11.91 13.46
CA ARG A 254 -13.33 -10.80 13.77
C ARG A 254 -12.58 -9.51 14.07
N VAL A 255 -13.12 -8.41 13.57
CA VAL A 255 -12.59 -7.05 13.76
C VAL A 255 -13.60 -6.23 14.56
N ALA A 256 -13.21 -5.84 15.77
CA ALA A 256 -14.02 -5.01 16.66
C ALA A 256 -13.87 -3.51 16.38
N THR A 257 -12.80 -3.11 15.72
CA THR A 257 -12.56 -1.71 15.36
C THR A 257 -13.61 -1.22 14.37
N PRO A 258 -14.25 -0.04 14.58
CA PRO A 258 -15.13 0.56 13.59
C PRO A 258 -14.47 0.65 12.23
N THR A 259 -15.07 0.00 11.22
CA THR A 259 -14.43 -0.21 9.92
C THR A 259 -15.29 0.27 8.76
N LEU A 260 -14.71 1.08 7.88
CA LEU A 260 -15.28 1.46 6.59
C LEU A 260 -14.63 0.67 5.46
N VAL A 261 -15.42 -0.13 4.77
CA VAL A 261 -15.01 -0.84 3.56
C VAL A 261 -15.46 -0.03 2.35
N ILE A 262 -14.51 0.37 1.51
CA ILE A 262 -14.77 1.16 0.30
C ILE A 262 -14.53 0.25 -0.91
N LEU A 263 -15.53 0.15 -1.78
CA LEU A 263 -15.52 -0.68 -2.99
C LEU A 263 -15.60 0.19 -4.24
N ALA A 264 -14.58 0.12 -5.09
CA ALA A 264 -14.62 0.66 -6.44
C ALA A 264 -15.25 -0.37 -7.39
N GLU A 265 -16.26 0.03 -8.15
CA GLU A 265 -17.08 -0.91 -8.93
C GLU A 265 -16.30 -1.59 -10.08
N ASN A 266 -15.29 -0.91 -10.63
CA ASN A 266 -14.52 -1.39 -11.77
C ASN A 266 -13.15 -1.96 -11.38
N ASP A 267 -12.96 -2.39 -10.13
CA ASP A 267 -11.76 -3.09 -9.72
C ASP A 267 -11.63 -4.41 -10.47
N ARG A 268 -10.49 -4.58 -11.16
CA ARG A 268 -10.17 -5.80 -11.94
C ARG A 268 -9.33 -6.81 -11.17
N PHE A 269 -8.88 -6.46 -9.97
CA PHE A 269 -7.97 -7.29 -9.17
C PHE A 269 -8.66 -7.94 -7.98
N ILE A 270 -9.57 -7.21 -7.34
CA ILE A 270 -10.31 -7.68 -6.16
C ILE A 270 -11.80 -7.84 -6.53
N PRO A 271 -12.31 -9.07 -6.60
CA PRO A 271 -13.73 -9.31 -6.88
C PRO A 271 -14.62 -8.61 -5.83
N ALA A 272 -15.58 -7.82 -6.30
CA ALA A 272 -16.50 -7.08 -5.45
C ALA A 272 -17.21 -7.95 -4.40
N GLY A 273 -17.48 -9.23 -4.73
CA GLY A 273 -18.08 -10.20 -3.81
C GLY A 273 -17.23 -10.43 -2.55
N PHE A 274 -15.90 -10.46 -2.69
CA PHE A 274 -15.02 -10.64 -1.53
C PHE A 274 -14.96 -9.40 -0.65
N THR A 275 -14.98 -8.22 -1.27
CA THR A 275 -15.03 -6.96 -0.54
C THR A 275 -16.34 -6.85 0.25
N ARG A 276 -17.49 -7.22 -0.34
CA ARG A 276 -18.79 -7.27 0.35
C ARG A 276 -18.82 -8.32 1.48
N ALA A 277 -18.28 -9.52 1.23
CA ALA A 277 -18.22 -10.59 2.22
C ALA A 277 -17.33 -10.24 3.42
N SER A 278 -16.44 -9.25 3.29
CA SER A 278 -15.63 -8.76 4.42
C SER A 278 -16.47 -8.23 5.57
N LEU A 279 -17.70 -7.75 5.31
CA LEU A 279 -18.60 -7.25 6.36
C LEU A 279 -19.03 -8.33 7.37
N GLU A 280 -19.00 -9.60 6.97
CA GLU A 280 -19.37 -10.72 7.86
C GLU A 280 -18.40 -10.88 9.04
N PHE A 281 -17.19 -10.31 8.92
CA PHE A 281 -16.14 -10.36 9.93
C PHE A 281 -16.06 -9.10 10.79
N LEU A 282 -16.95 -8.11 10.61
CA LEU A 282 -16.92 -6.83 11.31
C LEU A 282 -18.01 -6.77 12.38
N ASP A 283 -17.66 -6.30 13.57
CA ASP A 283 -18.63 -6.02 14.62
C ASP A 283 -19.32 -4.67 14.39
N ASP A 284 -18.59 -3.68 13.87
CA ASP A 284 -19.08 -2.33 13.50
C ASP A 284 -18.51 -2.00 12.10
N GLY A 285 -19.20 -2.42 11.06
CA GLY A 285 -18.78 -2.34 9.67
C GLY A 285 -19.74 -1.55 8.79
N GLU A 286 -19.19 -0.63 7.99
CA GLU A 286 -19.91 0.10 6.95
C GLU A 286 -19.34 -0.25 5.57
N LEU A 287 -20.22 -0.44 4.57
CA LEU A 287 -19.83 -0.57 3.17
C LEU A 287 -20.19 0.69 2.40
N LEU A 288 -19.23 1.25 1.68
CA LEU A 288 -19.45 2.32 0.73
C LEU A 288 -19.07 1.84 -0.68
N GLU A 289 -20.08 1.66 -1.51
CA GLU A 289 -19.91 1.37 -2.94
C GLU A 289 -19.83 2.68 -3.72
N LEU A 290 -18.73 2.93 -4.42
CA LEU A 290 -18.51 4.20 -5.09
C LEU A 290 -19.32 4.38 -6.37
N GLY A 291 -19.78 3.28 -7.00
CA GLY A 291 -20.46 3.27 -8.29
C GLY A 291 -19.56 3.71 -9.45
N SER A 292 -18.28 3.93 -9.21
CA SER A 292 -17.25 4.36 -10.16
C SER A 292 -15.85 4.01 -9.62
N GLY A 293 -14.82 4.41 -10.36
CA GLY A 293 -13.43 4.16 -9.97
C GLY A 293 -12.95 2.76 -10.32
N THR A 294 -11.65 2.62 -10.41
CA THR A 294 -10.95 1.36 -10.60
C THR A 294 -10.18 1.02 -9.33
N HIS A 295 -9.37 -0.03 -9.37
CA HIS A 295 -8.45 -0.38 -8.28
C HIS A 295 -7.58 0.79 -7.80
N TRP A 296 -7.33 1.78 -8.64
CA TRP A 296 -6.47 2.93 -8.39
C TRP A 296 -7.24 4.17 -7.90
N VAL A 297 -8.45 3.97 -7.38
CA VAL A 297 -9.41 5.04 -7.06
C VAL A 297 -8.87 6.09 -6.09
N ALA A 298 -7.93 5.73 -5.21
CA ALA A 298 -7.28 6.70 -4.31
C ALA A 298 -6.48 7.77 -5.06
N GLY A 299 -5.84 7.38 -6.17
CA GLY A 299 -5.15 8.30 -7.08
C GLY A 299 -6.07 8.94 -8.13
N GLU A 300 -7.11 8.22 -8.56
CA GLU A 300 -8.05 8.68 -9.59
C GLU A 300 -9.05 9.74 -9.08
N GLU A 301 -9.56 9.54 -7.87
CA GLU A 301 -10.57 10.41 -7.24
C GLU A 301 -10.10 10.93 -5.86
N PRO A 302 -8.89 11.56 -5.78
CA PRO A 302 -8.23 11.83 -4.50
C PRO A 302 -9.04 12.75 -3.57
N GLU A 303 -9.72 13.75 -4.13
CA GLU A 303 -10.59 14.65 -3.35
C GLU A 303 -11.80 13.90 -2.76
N ARG A 304 -12.39 12.98 -3.52
CA ARG A 304 -13.54 12.19 -3.08
C ARG A 304 -13.13 11.23 -1.97
N ILE A 305 -12.08 10.45 -2.21
CA ILE A 305 -11.56 9.50 -1.21
C ILE A 305 -11.11 10.25 0.05
N GLY A 306 -10.39 11.37 -0.12
CA GLY A 306 -9.97 12.20 1.01
C GLY A 306 -11.13 12.70 1.86
N LYS A 307 -12.23 13.17 1.25
CA LYS A 307 -13.43 13.62 1.96
C LYS A 307 -14.15 12.48 2.68
N ILE A 308 -14.26 11.31 2.07
CA ILE A 308 -14.81 10.10 2.69
C ILE A 308 -13.99 9.72 3.93
N LEU A 309 -12.67 9.74 3.83
CA LEU A 309 -11.78 9.44 4.95
C LEU A 309 -11.89 10.52 6.06
N VAL A 310 -11.97 11.81 5.72
CA VAL A 310 -12.17 12.89 6.68
C VAL A 310 -13.49 12.67 7.44
N ASP A 311 -14.58 12.42 6.71
CA ASP A 311 -15.90 12.21 7.32
C ASP A 311 -15.88 11.01 8.28
N PHE A 312 -15.34 9.89 7.84
CA PHE A 312 -15.26 8.68 8.66
C PHE A 312 -14.34 8.83 9.87
N PHE A 313 -13.13 9.38 9.68
CA PHE A 313 -12.14 9.53 10.74
C PHE A 313 -12.45 10.64 11.75
N SER A 314 -13.34 11.57 11.42
CA SER A 314 -13.79 12.63 12.33
C SER A 314 -14.91 12.20 13.28
N ARG A 315 -15.55 11.06 13.04
CA ARG A 315 -16.68 10.60 13.88
C ARG A 315 -16.18 10.21 15.27
N ASN A 316 -16.79 10.79 16.31
CA ASN A 316 -16.53 10.50 17.74
C ASN A 316 -15.07 10.62 18.18
N ALA A 317 -14.34 11.59 17.66
CA ALA A 317 -12.97 11.85 18.05
C ALA A 317 -12.91 12.75 19.30
N GLU A 318 -12.85 12.16 20.49
CA GLU A 318 -12.26 12.82 21.65
C GLU A 318 -10.71 12.68 21.53
N TRP A 319 -10.11 13.47 20.66
CA TRP A 319 -8.66 13.60 20.60
C TRP A 319 -8.19 14.54 21.72
N THR A 320 -7.55 14.01 22.73
CA THR A 320 -6.70 14.78 23.65
C THR A 320 -5.24 14.57 23.24
N ALA A 321 -4.60 15.63 22.75
CA ALA A 321 -3.16 15.57 22.48
C ALA A 321 -2.41 15.12 23.74
N ALA A 322 -1.69 14.02 23.67
CA ALA A 322 -0.79 13.64 24.75
C ALA A 322 0.24 14.77 24.94
N PRO A 323 0.52 15.20 26.19
CA PRO A 323 1.54 16.21 26.42
C PRO A 323 2.88 15.63 25.92
N LEU A 324 3.55 16.38 25.03
CA LEU A 324 4.93 16.10 24.65
C LEU A 324 5.78 16.12 25.91
N GLY A 325 5.92 14.97 26.56
CA GLY A 325 6.73 14.76 27.74
C GLY A 325 8.18 14.55 27.34
N GLY A 326 9.03 15.50 27.71
CA GLY A 326 10.46 15.22 27.89
C GLY A 326 11.38 15.83 26.87
N THR A 327 11.90 16.97 27.25
CA THR A 327 13.25 17.45 26.94
C THR A 327 14.27 16.31 26.76
N LEU A 328 14.87 16.24 25.54
CA LEU A 328 16.31 16.33 25.30
C LEU A 328 16.56 16.38 23.81
#